data_762eb448d97c27cf07db1e680217070b
#
_entry.id   762eb448d97c27cf07db1e680217070b
#
_cell.length_a   1.000
_cell.length_b   1.000
_cell.length_c   1.000
_cell.angle_alpha   90.00
_cell.angle_beta   90.00
_cell.angle_gamma   90.00
#
_symmetry.space_group_name_H-M   'P 1'
#
loop_
_entity.id
_entity.type
_entity.pdbx_description
1 polymer ?
#
loop_
_entity_poly.entity_id
_entity_poly.type
_entity_poly.pdbx_seq_one_letter_code
_entity_poly.pdbx_strand_id
1 'polypeptide(L)' 'MDDFYFAVGSDPCDVFIVVNGNWIPYKRCETEAAAKALVIGQNKSRGVEP' A
#
# COMPACT_ATOMS: atom_id res chain seq x y z
N MET A 1 -8.97 -1.09 17.20
CA MET A 1 -8.97 -0.30 15.96
C MET A 1 -7.80 -0.71 15.09
N ASP A 2 -8.07 -0.98 13.84
CA ASP A 2 -7.04 -1.50 12.95
C ASP A 2 -6.22 -0.38 12.35
N ASP A 3 -4.98 -0.31 12.77
CA ASP A 3 -4.06 0.67 12.22
C ASP A 3 -3.24 0.00 11.14
N PHE A 4 -3.72 0.09 9.93
CA PHE A 4 -2.95 -0.43 8.82
C PHE A 4 -2.96 0.57 7.67
N TYR A 5 -1.97 0.45 6.82
CA TYR A 5 -1.86 1.32 5.65
C TYR A 5 -1.27 0.53 4.50
N PHE A 6 -1.39 1.09 3.30
CA PHE A 6 -0.85 0.48 2.10
C PHE A 6 0.52 1.07 1.80
N ALA A 7 1.43 0.24 1.32
CA ALA A 7 2.78 0.67 0.99
C ALA A 7 3.33 -0.16 -0.15
N VAL A 8 4.32 0.39 -0.85
CA VAL A 8 5.03 -0.37 -1.89
C VAL A 8 6.25 -1.01 -1.26
N GLY A 9 6.62 -2.18 -1.75
CA GLY A 9 7.77 -2.90 -1.24
C GLY A 9 9.07 -2.49 -1.93
N SER A 10 10.09 -3.34 -1.79
CA SER A 10 11.37 -3.12 -2.46
C SER A 10 11.20 -3.05 -3.96
N ASP A 11 10.32 -3.90 -4.50
CA ASP A 11 9.90 -3.80 -5.87
C ASP A 11 8.72 -2.83 -5.90
N PRO A 12 8.85 -1.67 -6.56
CA PRO A 12 7.81 -0.65 -6.50
C PRO A 12 6.49 -1.05 -7.15
N CYS A 13 6.44 -2.21 -7.80
CA CYS A 13 5.20 -2.73 -8.36
C CYS A 13 4.42 -3.58 -7.36
N ASP A 14 5.05 -3.97 -6.26
CA ASP A 14 4.42 -4.81 -5.25
C ASP A 14 3.76 -3.94 -4.19
N VAL A 15 2.47 -4.16 -3.96
CA VAL A 15 1.71 -3.42 -2.97
C VAL A 15 1.48 -4.31 -1.75
N PHE A 16 1.75 -3.76 -0.58
CA PHE A 16 1.58 -4.46 0.69
C PHE A 16 0.62 -3.71 1.59
N ILE A 17 0.01 -4.46 2.49
CA ILE A 17 -0.73 -3.88 3.61
C ILE A 17 0.16 -4.05 4.84
N VAL A 18 0.42 -2.94 5.54
CA VAL A 18 1.25 -2.97 6.74
C VAL A 18 0.35 -2.89 7.96
N VAL A 19 0.33 -3.95 8.74
CA VAL A 19 -0.51 -4.06 9.95
C VAL A 19 0.39 -4.37 11.12
N ASN A 20 0.43 -3.47 12.09
CA ASN A 20 1.25 -3.65 13.29
C ASN A 20 2.70 -3.98 12.97
N GLY A 21 3.24 -3.34 11.94
CA GLY A 21 4.61 -3.57 11.51
C GLY A 21 4.81 -4.79 10.65
N ASN A 22 3.76 -5.56 10.39
CA ASN A 22 3.84 -6.76 9.55
C ASN A 22 3.43 -6.41 8.13
N TRP A 23 4.28 -6.75 7.17
CA TRP A 23 4.02 -6.48 5.76
C TRP A 23 3.36 -7.69 5.13
N ILE A 24 2.13 -7.50 4.69
CA ILE A 24 1.33 -8.58 4.11
C ILE A 24 1.13 -8.29 2.62
N PRO A 25 1.48 -9.22 1.73
CA PRO A 25 1.30 -9.00 0.30
C PRO A 25 -0.17 -8.76 -0.03
N TYR A 26 -0.44 -7.71 -0.79
CA TYR A 26 -1.79 -7.36 -1.19
C TYR A 26 -2.02 -7.65 -2.66
N LYS A 27 -1.23 -7.00 -3.52
CA LYS A 27 -1.38 -7.20 -4.95
C LYS A 27 -0.13 -6.68 -5.67
N ARG A 28 0.10 -7.23 -6.86
CA ARG A 28 1.19 -6.77 -7.72
C ARG A 28 0.59 -6.03 -8.90
N CYS A 29 1.08 -4.83 -9.15
CA CYS A 29 0.64 -4.02 -10.27
C CYS A 29 1.60 -4.19 -11.45
N GLU A 30 1.13 -3.80 -12.63
CA GLU A 30 1.94 -3.92 -13.83
C GLU A 30 3.03 -2.85 -13.92
N THR A 31 2.79 -1.70 -13.32
CA THR A 31 3.73 -0.59 -13.36
C THR A 31 3.88 0.02 -11.98
N GLU A 32 5.01 0.70 -11.80
CA GLU A 32 5.27 1.44 -10.58
C GLU A 32 4.23 2.53 -10.36
N ALA A 33 3.85 3.22 -11.44
CA ALA A 33 2.86 4.29 -11.35
C ALA A 33 1.52 3.75 -10.88
N ALA A 34 1.12 2.58 -11.36
CA ALA A 34 -0.13 1.96 -10.95
C ALA A 34 -0.11 1.58 -9.47
N ALA A 35 1.01 1.02 -9.01
CA ALA A 35 1.16 0.64 -7.61
C ALA A 35 1.10 1.86 -6.71
N LYS A 36 1.80 2.91 -7.09
CA LYS A 36 1.83 4.14 -6.32
C LYS A 36 0.44 4.78 -6.26
N ALA A 37 -0.26 4.82 -7.39
CA ALA A 37 -1.60 5.39 -7.44
C ALA A 37 -2.56 4.60 -6.54
N LEU A 38 -2.45 3.27 -6.55
CA LEU A 38 -3.28 2.42 -5.70
C LEU A 38 -3.02 2.71 -4.23
N VAL A 39 -1.76 2.78 -3.84
CA VAL A 39 -1.38 3.04 -2.45
C VAL A 39 -1.92 4.39 -1.99
N ILE A 40 -1.71 5.43 -2.78
CA ILE A 40 -2.16 6.77 -2.45
C ILE A 40 -3.68 6.80 -2.34
N GLY A 41 -4.38 6.20 -3.31
CA GLY A 41 -5.83 6.19 -3.33
C GLY A 41 -6.42 5.46 -2.12
N GLN A 42 -5.87 4.29 -1.80
CA GLN A 42 -6.37 3.51 -0.68
C GLN A 42 -6.10 4.20 0.66
N ASN A 43 -4.92 4.74 0.83
CA ASN A 43 -4.59 5.44 2.07
C ASN A 43 -5.44 6.68 2.24
N LYS A 44 -5.66 7.43 1.18
CA LYS A 44 -6.49 8.63 1.23
C LYS A 44 -7.93 8.28 1.57
N SER A 45 -8.44 7.19 1.00
CA SER A 45 -9.80 6.73 1.24
C SER A 45 -10.00 6.35 2.70
N ARG A 46 -8.94 5.90 3.37
CA ARG A 46 -8.99 5.50 4.76
C ARG A 46 -8.63 6.62 5.73
N GLY A 47 -8.29 7.80 5.19
CA GLY A 47 -7.90 8.93 6.02
C GLY A 47 -6.47 8.88 6.51
N VAL A 48 -5.63 8.06 5.89
CA VAL A 48 -4.22 7.97 6.27
C VAL A 48 -3.44 9.06 5.52
N GLU A 49 -2.71 9.85 6.27
CA GLU A 49 -1.89 10.90 5.68
C GLU A 49 -0.63 10.30 5.06
N PRO A 50 -0.23 10.79 3.89
CA PRO A 50 0.99 10.30 3.24
C PRO A 50 2.25 10.71 3.98
#